data_6302eb7901534157ca04634ab4ea8259
#
_entry.id   6302eb7901534157ca04634ab4ea8259
#
_cell.length_a   1.000
_cell.length_b   1.000
_cell.length_c   1.000
_cell.angle_alpha   90.00
_cell.angle_beta   90.00
_cell.angle_gamma   90.00
#
_symmetry.space_group_name_H-M   'P 1'
#
loop_
_entity.id
_entity.type
_entity.pdbx_description
1 polymer ?
#
loop_
_entity_poly.entity_id
_entity_poly.type
_entity_poly.pdbx_seq_one_letter_code
_entity_poly.pdbx_strand_id
1 'polypeptide(L)'
;LKYANNPINEKGSYMLENTTSDQWAAKLVGNYIHNFDKDGTMLTLNLGGELKRQKSTSSDLYATGFLNDNQSDIAYATAYPAGGTPSGSESLATSVGAFLAANYMWKNRYVLDGSYRISGSSKFGSNHRYAPFWSLGAGWNLHNEKFIKNLGWVNTLRLRGSYGYTGSVKFASNQAVTTYKYNNNYLGYTGVGAVPMAMANPDLKWQTTKKFNIGITSSFLGDRLNVNFDYYNEKTVDMVVDCSLPPSSGATTVKENIGSQTSNGVEFSLWGKIINHKNWEWNLSVNGLHSTTTINKISEALKRVNEQNATGVKKDSKVSVAASSPLFQYREGESPTAIYAVRSAGIDPATGKEIFIKADGSYTYTYDISDQVSCGDTNPILQGSFSSLLRYRDFSLSANFSYRFGGKMYNSTRALKVENIDPQHNCDVRAFTERWSKPGDVKPYLDISQTGGNSSVYTDRFIEKDNELWLSSIYLQYNVPAPFLKSLHVQKLYIGLGMEDLFRITSAKYERGTSYPYSRSINMSASVTF
;
A
#
# COMPACT_ATOMS: atom_id res chain seq x y z
N LEU A 1 -35.43 4.35 21.89
CA LEU A 1 -35.90 5.72 22.20
C LEU A 1 -35.20 6.80 21.36
N LYS A 2 -33.98 6.58 20.88
CA LYS A 2 -33.23 7.57 20.06
C LYS A 2 -33.86 7.84 18.70
N TYR A 3 -34.69 6.94 18.19
CA TYR A 3 -35.35 7.04 16.89
C TYR A 3 -36.83 7.42 16.96
N ALA A 4 -37.38 7.56 18.17
CA ALA A 4 -38.83 7.81 18.35
C ALA A 4 -39.30 9.14 17.73
N ASN A 5 -38.41 10.15 17.66
CA ASN A 5 -38.73 11.49 17.20
C ASN A 5 -38.28 11.76 15.75
N ASN A 6 -37.65 10.80 15.08
CA ASN A 6 -37.27 11.00 13.66
C ASN A 6 -38.50 10.78 12.75
N PRO A 7 -38.62 11.53 11.65
CA PRO A 7 -39.60 11.25 10.63
C PRO A 7 -39.56 9.78 10.17
N ILE A 8 -40.70 9.21 9.80
CA ILE A 8 -40.76 7.79 9.37
C ILE A 8 -39.80 7.50 8.23
N ASN A 9 -39.63 8.41 7.30
CA ASN A 9 -38.72 8.28 6.16
C ASN A 9 -37.23 8.27 6.51
N GLU A 10 -36.87 8.56 7.77
CA GLU A 10 -35.52 8.51 8.31
C GLU A 10 -35.26 7.31 9.22
N LYS A 11 -36.29 6.51 9.51
CA LYS A 11 -36.19 5.33 10.39
C LYS A 11 -35.65 4.14 9.63
N GLY A 12 -34.61 3.53 10.18
CA GLY A 12 -33.96 2.38 9.58
C GLY A 12 -33.35 2.68 8.20
N SER A 13 -32.40 1.91 7.79
CA SER A 13 -31.78 2.00 6.47
C SER A 13 -31.46 0.61 5.92
N TYR A 14 -31.59 0.47 4.63
CA TYR A 14 -31.21 -0.71 3.88
C TYR A 14 -30.31 -0.30 2.73
N MET A 15 -29.15 -0.92 2.63
CA MET A 15 -28.21 -0.71 1.54
C MET A 15 -28.03 -2.03 0.79
N LEU A 16 -28.31 -2.02 -0.49
CA LEU A 16 -28.03 -3.11 -1.41
C LEU A 16 -27.04 -2.64 -2.43
N GLU A 17 -25.86 -3.25 -2.42
CA GLU A 17 -24.83 -3.07 -3.44
C GLU A 17 -24.69 -4.38 -4.21
N ASN A 18 -24.91 -4.34 -5.51
CA ASN A 18 -24.71 -5.46 -6.39
C ASN A 18 -23.65 -5.12 -7.43
N THR A 19 -22.51 -5.78 -7.36
CA THR A 19 -21.42 -5.62 -8.32
C THR A 19 -21.21 -6.91 -9.10
N THR A 20 -21.37 -6.85 -10.41
CA THR A 20 -21.07 -7.94 -11.34
C THR A 20 -19.80 -7.59 -12.09
N SER A 21 -18.84 -8.50 -12.10
CA SER A 21 -17.58 -8.34 -12.84
C SER A 21 -17.36 -9.52 -13.77
N ASP A 22 -17.38 -9.24 -15.06
CA ASP A 22 -17.11 -10.20 -16.12
C ASP A 22 -15.72 -9.96 -16.69
N GLN A 23 -14.88 -10.97 -16.64
CA GLN A 23 -13.54 -10.92 -17.22
C GLN A 23 -13.31 -12.14 -18.10
N TRP A 24 -12.87 -11.89 -19.32
CA TRP A 24 -12.34 -12.94 -20.17
C TRP A 24 -10.97 -12.53 -20.73
N ALA A 25 -10.12 -13.52 -20.94
CA ALA A 25 -8.82 -13.36 -21.55
C ALA A 25 -8.55 -14.52 -22.52
N ALA A 26 -8.08 -14.18 -23.69
CA ALA A 26 -7.56 -15.14 -24.65
C ALA A 26 -6.05 -14.89 -24.78
N LYS A 27 -5.25 -15.96 -24.65
CA LYS A 27 -3.80 -15.91 -24.78
C LYS A 27 -3.34 -17.05 -25.66
N LEU A 28 -2.55 -16.72 -26.68
CA LEU A 28 -1.85 -17.68 -27.52
C LEU A 28 -0.35 -17.50 -27.32
N VAL A 29 0.35 -18.61 -27.07
CA VAL A 29 1.82 -18.59 -26.87
C VAL A 29 2.42 -19.75 -27.66
N GLY A 30 3.37 -19.41 -28.53
CA GLY A 30 4.29 -20.34 -29.15
C GLY A 30 5.62 -20.35 -28.38
N ASN A 31 6.09 -21.52 -28.04
CA ASN A 31 7.39 -21.72 -27.42
C ASN A 31 8.28 -22.55 -28.35
N TYR A 32 9.50 -22.05 -28.60
CA TYR A 32 10.51 -22.77 -29.36
C TYR A 32 11.77 -22.90 -28.53
N ILE A 33 12.26 -24.12 -28.38
CA ILE A 33 13.48 -24.46 -27.64
C ILE A 33 14.42 -25.19 -28.59
N HIS A 34 15.65 -24.68 -28.69
CA HIS A 34 16.70 -25.31 -29.46
C HIS A 34 17.96 -25.49 -28.63
N ASN A 35 18.45 -26.71 -28.53
CA ASN A 35 19.70 -27.05 -27.88
C ASN A 35 20.76 -27.21 -28.97
N PHE A 36 21.80 -26.36 -28.96
CA PHE A 36 22.86 -26.37 -29.95
C PHE A 36 23.92 -27.44 -29.68
N ASP A 37 24.15 -27.74 -28.40
CA ASP A 37 25.17 -28.67 -27.95
C ASP A 37 24.76 -29.38 -26.64
N LYS A 38 25.61 -30.33 -26.20
CA LYS A 38 25.45 -31.04 -24.92
C LYS A 38 25.99 -30.25 -23.73
N ASP A 39 26.73 -29.18 -23.99
CA ASP A 39 27.41 -28.35 -22.97
C ASP A 39 26.49 -27.28 -22.39
N GLY A 40 25.22 -27.26 -22.82
CA GLY A 40 24.18 -26.38 -22.28
C GLY A 40 24.10 -25.03 -23.02
N THR A 41 24.38 -25.04 -24.34
CA THR A 41 24.06 -23.90 -25.21
C THR A 41 22.65 -24.06 -25.74
N MET A 42 21.75 -23.14 -25.32
CA MET A 42 20.31 -23.25 -25.57
C MET A 42 19.73 -21.88 -25.95
N LEU A 43 18.81 -21.90 -26.89
CA LEU A 43 17.96 -20.77 -27.24
C LEU A 43 16.50 -21.12 -26.93
N THR A 44 15.84 -20.26 -26.17
CA THR A 44 14.40 -20.33 -25.94
C THR A 44 13.75 -19.08 -26.51
N LEU A 45 12.77 -19.24 -27.37
CA LEU A 45 11.96 -18.16 -27.92
C LEU A 45 10.51 -18.35 -27.52
N ASN A 46 9.88 -17.29 -27.03
CA ASN A 46 8.47 -17.23 -26.72
C ASN A 46 7.84 -16.10 -27.53
N LEU A 47 6.90 -16.43 -28.36
CA LEU A 47 6.10 -15.47 -29.12
C LEU A 47 4.65 -15.62 -28.71
N GLY A 48 3.96 -14.53 -28.45
CA GLY A 48 2.56 -14.63 -28.06
C GLY A 48 1.78 -13.36 -28.25
N GLY A 49 0.46 -13.55 -28.20
CA GLY A 49 -0.52 -12.48 -28.19
C GLY A 49 -1.57 -12.71 -27.10
N GLU A 50 -2.11 -11.63 -26.61
CA GLU A 50 -3.19 -11.69 -25.63
C GLU A 50 -4.25 -10.63 -25.90
N LEU A 51 -5.49 -10.99 -25.62
CA LEU A 51 -6.67 -10.13 -25.61
C LEU A 51 -7.31 -10.27 -24.24
N LYS A 52 -7.65 -9.14 -23.61
CA LYS A 52 -8.33 -9.13 -22.33
C LYS A 52 -9.44 -8.11 -22.34
N ARG A 53 -10.61 -8.49 -21.85
CA ARG A 53 -11.73 -7.59 -21.63
C ARG A 53 -12.23 -7.76 -20.20
N GLN A 54 -12.48 -6.66 -19.53
CA GLN A 54 -13.07 -6.62 -18.21
C GLN A 54 -14.21 -5.62 -18.22
N LYS A 55 -15.39 -6.09 -17.85
CA LYS A 55 -16.58 -5.27 -17.64
C LYS A 55 -16.99 -5.40 -16.18
N SER A 56 -17.24 -4.27 -15.52
CA SER A 56 -17.79 -4.24 -14.17
C SER A 56 -19.00 -3.33 -14.16
N THR A 57 -20.10 -3.81 -13.63
CA THR A 57 -21.34 -3.06 -13.47
C THR A 57 -21.70 -3.08 -11.99
N SER A 58 -21.87 -1.91 -11.39
CA SER A 58 -22.37 -1.74 -10.03
C SER A 58 -23.75 -1.12 -10.05
N SER A 59 -24.62 -1.59 -9.16
CA SER A 59 -25.94 -1.03 -8.93
C SER A 59 -26.14 -0.92 -7.42
N ASP A 60 -26.33 0.32 -6.96
CA ASP A 60 -26.43 0.64 -5.55
C ASP A 60 -27.83 1.18 -5.24
N LEU A 61 -28.44 0.61 -4.25
CA LEU A 61 -29.75 1.01 -3.77
C LEU A 61 -29.67 1.27 -2.27
N TYR A 62 -29.97 2.49 -1.88
CA TYR A 62 -30.05 2.90 -0.49
C TYR A 62 -31.48 3.36 -0.20
N ALA A 63 -32.16 2.67 0.72
CA ALA A 63 -33.54 2.94 1.07
C ALA A 63 -33.69 3.14 2.58
N THR A 64 -34.71 3.89 2.99
CA THR A 64 -34.99 4.24 4.38
C THR A 64 -36.48 4.11 4.68
N GLY A 65 -36.90 4.35 5.94
CA GLY A 65 -38.30 4.39 6.31
C GLY A 65 -38.87 3.04 6.63
N PHE A 66 -38.14 2.23 7.38
CA PHE A 66 -38.63 0.94 7.88
C PHE A 66 -39.54 1.16 9.13
N LEU A 67 -40.74 0.63 9.07
CA LEU A 67 -41.71 0.77 10.14
C LEU A 67 -41.49 -0.17 11.32
N ASN A 68 -40.75 -1.26 11.09
CA ASN A 68 -40.58 -2.33 12.06
C ASN A 68 -39.17 -2.93 11.96
N ASP A 69 -38.50 -3.13 13.08
CA ASP A 69 -37.15 -3.69 13.18
C ASP A 69 -37.05 -5.17 12.75
N ASN A 70 -38.17 -5.87 12.68
CA ASN A 70 -38.23 -7.27 12.28
C ASN A 70 -38.34 -7.46 10.74
N GLN A 71 -38.48 -6.39 9.98
CA GLN A 71 -38.66 -6.42 8.54
C GLN A 71 -37.40 -5.85 7.88
N SER A 72 -36.52 -6.74 7.43
CA SER A 72 -35.20 -6.40 6.86
C SER A 72 -35.15 -6.45 5.33
N ASP A 73 -36.27 -6.73 4.66
CA ASP A 73 -36.30 -6.75 3.20
C ASP A 73 -36.57 -5.34 2.63
N ILE A 74 -35.96 -5.06 1.50
CA ILE A 74 -36.07 -3.76 0.81
C ILE A 74 -37.52 -3.40 0.44
N ALA A 75 -38.37 -4.41 0.24
CA ALA A 75 -39.79 -4.22 -0.06
C ALA A 75 -40.55 -3.46 1.05
N TYR A 76 -40.00 -3.41 2.26
CA TYR A 76 -40.61 -2.70 3.39
C TYR A 76 -40.09 -1.27 3.56
N ALA A 77 -39.15 -0.82 2.74
CA ALA A 77 -38.70 0.56 2.74
C ALA A 77 -39.77 1.48 2.13
N THR A 78 -40.03 2.62 2.77
CA THR A 78 -41.07 3.56 2.36
C THR A 78 -40.51 4.80 1.65
N ALA A 79 -39.19 5.02 1.69
CA ALA A 79 -38.57 6.23 1.15
C ALA A 79 -37.12 6.01 0.72
N TYR A 80 -36.61 6.95 -0.08
CA TYR A 80 -35.20 7.18 -0.24
C TYR A 80 -34.74 8.33 0.69
N PRO A 81 -33.46 8.34 1.11
CA PRO A 81 -32.89 9.49 1.81
C PRO A 81 -33.11 10.77 0.99
N ALA A 82 -33.21 11.92 1.67
CA ALA A 82 -33.35 13.21 1.00
C ALA A 82 -32.23 13.43 -0.03
N GLY A 83 -32.60 13.59 -1.30
CA GLY A 83 -31.65 13.69 -2.42
C GLY A 83 -31.05 12.35 -2.88
N GLY A 84 -31.44 11.22 -2.27
CA GLY A 84 -30.98 9.88 -2.65
C GLY A 84 -31.81 9.29 -3.78
N THR A 85 -31.16 8.69 -4.75
CA THR A 85 -31.77 7.88 -5.82
C THR A 85 -30.93 6.63 -6.02
N PRO A 86 -31.48 5.55 -6.57
CA PRO A 86 -30.66 4.44 -7.02
C PRO A 86 -29.54 4.94 -7.90
N SER A 87 -28.33 4.42 -7.67
CA SER A 87 -27.14 4.77 -8.44
C SER A 87 -26.55 3.52 -9.10
N GLY A 88 -25.70 3.75 -10.07
CA GLY A 88 -24.98 2.66 -10.71
C GLY A 88 -23.82 3.17 -11.55
N SER A 89 -22.91 2.28 -11.85
CA SER A 89 -21.77 2.58 -12.68
C SER A 89 -21.45 1.41 -13.61
N GLU A 90 -20.94 1.73 -14.77
CA GLU A 90 -20.39 0.74 -15.71
C GLU A 90 -18.95 1.12 -16.04
N SER A 91 -18.06 0.14 -15.96
CA SER A 91 -16.66 0.26 -16.32
C SER A 91 -16.29 -0.82 -17.30
N LEU A 92 -15.73 -0.42 -18.44
CA LEU A 92 -15.25 -1.32 -19.48
C LEU A 92 -13.79 -1.02 -19.77
N ALA A 93 -12.95 -2.06 -19.68
CA ALA A 93 -11.56 -2.00 -20.09
C ALA A 93 -11.23 -3.14 -21.06
N THR A 94 -10.62 -2.79 -22.17
CA THR A 94 -10.11 -3.77 -23.13
C THR A 94 -8.61 -3.54 -23.32
N SER A 95 -7.84 -4.61 -23.36
CA SER A 95 -6.41 -4.55 -23.66
C SER A 95 -6.01 -5.62 -24.66
N VAL A 96 -5.02 -5.29 -25.47
CA VAL A 96 -4.40 -6.16 -26.47
C VAL A 96 -2.89 -6.08 -26.29
N GLY A 97 -2.20 -7.19 -26.49
CA GLY A 97 -0.75 -7.20 -26.46
C GLY A 97 -0.17 -8.28 -27.34
N ALA A 98 0.99 -7.97 -27.92
CA ALA A 98 1.84 -8.94 -28.58
C ALA A 98 3.23 -8.88 -27.97
N PHE A 99 3.88 -10.01 -27.80
CA PHE A 99 5.19 -10.07 -27.16
C PHE A 99 6.09 -11.13 -27.79
N LEU A 100 7.38 -10.83 -27.73
CA LEU A 100 8.48 -11.72 -28.05
C LEU A 100 9.46 -11.71 -26.85
N ALA A 101 9.85 -12.88 -26.38
CA ALA A 101 10.92 -13.02 -25.40
C ALA A 101 11.91 -14.06 -25.88
N ALA A 102 13.19 -13.75 -25.77
CA ALA A 102 14.30 -14.61 -26.13
C ALA A 102 15.21 -14.80 -24.93
N ASN A 103 15.58 -16.01 -24.64
CA ASN A 103 16.62 -16.37 -23.67
C ASN A 103 17.67 -17.19 -24.40
N TYR A 104 18.91 -16.73 -24.34
CA TYR A 104 20.05 -17.43 -24.89
C TYR A 104 21.03 -17.76 -23.78
N MET A 105 21.32 -19.03 -23.60
CA MET A 105 22.31 -19.52 -22.67
C MET A 105 23.49 -20.14 -23.41
N TRP A 106 24.68 -19.69 -23.11
CA TRP A 106 25.90 -20.20 -23.71
C TRP A 106 26.72 -21.00 -22.71
N LYS A 107 26.88 -22.30 -22.99
CA LYS A 107 27.68 -23.26 -22.21
C LYS A 107 27.37 -23.24 -20.72
N ASN A 108 26.08 -23.04 -20.36
CA ASN A 108 25.65 -22.90 -18.97
C ASN A 108 26.36 -21.78 -18.17
N ARG A 109 27.11 -20.88 -18.84
CA ARG A 109 27.89 -19.83 -18.17
C ARG A 109 27.28 -18.46 -18.34
N TYR A 110 26.96 -18.08 -19.55
CA TYR A 110 26.45 -16.75 -19.87
C TYR A 110 25.01 -16.87 -20.31
N VAL A 111 24.18 -15.98 -19.80
CA VAL A 111 22.76 -15.90 -20.11
C VAL A 111 22.47 -14.52 -20.64
N LEU A 112 21.77 -14.43 -21.76
CA LEU A 112 21.23 -13.19 -22.31
C LEU A 112 19.72 -13.33 -22.41
N ASP A 113 19.03 -12.37 -21.86
CA ASP A 113 17.57 -12.28 -21.89
C ASP A 113 17.15 -11.02 -22.65
N GLY A 114 16.22 -11.15 -23.55
CA GLY A 114 15.61 -10.03 -24.25
C GLY A 114 14.11 -10.18 -24.28
N SER A 115 13.38 -9.12 -24.01
CA SER A 115 11.93 -9.11 -24.20
C SER A 115 11.46 -7.83 -24.89
N TYR A 116 10.48 -7.96 -25.75
CA TYR A 116 9.79 -6.86 -26.42
C TYR A 116 8.31 -7.11 -26.40
N ARG A 117 7.53 -6.10 -26.02
CA ARG A 117 6.07 -6.18 -25.95
C ARG A 117 5.45 -4.89 -26.45
N ILE A 118 4.46 -5.00 -27.32
CA ILE A 118 3.55 -3.91 -27.65
C ILE A 118 2.26 -4.15 -26.89
N SER A 119 1.81 -3.16 -26.12
CA SER A 119 0.54 -3.24 -25.39
C SER A 119 -0.37 -2.09 -25.75
N GLY A 120 -1.64 -2.37 -25.94
CA GLY A 120 -2.69 -1.39 -26.15
C GLY A 120 -3.77 -1.51 -25.08
N SER A 121 -4.38 -0.39 -24.69
CA SER A 121 -5.48 -0.37 -23.75
C SER A 121 -6.47 0.75 -24.06
N SER A 122 -7.77 0.43 -23.91
CA SER A 122 -8.87 1.40 -24.08
C SER A 122 -8.91 2.48 -22.99
N LYS A 123 -8.11 2.34 -21.93
CA LYS A 123 -8.04 3.32 -20.84
C LYS A 123 -7.30 4.61 -21.22
N PHE A 124 -6.45 4.55 -22.24
CA PHE A 124 -5.63 5.67 -22.69
C PHE A 124 -6.31 6.50 -23.78
N GLY A 125 -5.78 7.69 -23.96
CA GLY A 125 -6.21 8.62 -25.01
C GLY A 125 -6.07 8.02 -26.41
N SER A 126 -6.87 8.51 -27.34
CA SER A 126 -6.90 7.99 -28.72
C SER A 126 -5.54 8.01 -29.40
N ASN A 127 -4.70 9.01 -29.06
CA ASN A 127 -3.40 9.21 -29.68
C ASN A 127 -2.30 8.30 -29.10
N HIS A 128 -2.49 7.74 -27.90
CA HIS A 128 -1.45 6.99 -27.18
C HIS A 128 -1.92 5.65 -26.60
N ARG A 129 -2.85 4.98 -27.29
CA ARG A 129 -3.39 3.69 -26.85
C ARG A 129 -2.37 2.58 -26.81
N TYR A 130 -1.39 2.62 -27.71
CA TYR A 130 -0.35 1.60 -27.85
C TYR A 130 0.99 2.13 -27.39
N ALA A 131 1.73 1.28 -26.66
CA ALA A 131 3.09 1.59 -26.26
C ALA A 131 4.00 0.36 -26.34
N PRO A 132 5.25 0.52 -26.80
CA PRO A 132 6.26 -0.53 -26.75
C PRO A 132 6.93 -0.56 -25.37
N PHE A 133 7.22 -1.77 -24.90
CA PHE A 133 8.01 -2.04 -23.70
C PHE A 133 9.06 -3.07 -24.03
N TRP A 134 10.21 -2.95 -23.40
CA TRP A 134 11.31 -3.87 -23.64
C TRP A 134 12.19 -4.03 -22.39
N SER A 135 12.89 -5.15 -22.32
CA SER A 135 13.93 -5.37 -21.34
C SER A 135 15.07 -6.19 -21.91
N LEU A 136 16.27 -5.90 -21.44
CA LEU A 136 17.47 -6.68 -21.70
C LEU A 136 18.07 -7.09 -20.37
N GLY A 137 18.52 -8.32 -20.27
CA GLY A 137 19.18 -8.88 -19.11
C GLY A 137 20.42 -9.66 -19.52
N ALA A 138 21.38 -9.68 -18.62
CA ALA A 138 22.57 -10.52 -18.72
C ALA A 138 22.84 -11.22 -17.40
N GLY A 139 23.27 -12.46 -17.48
CA GLY A 139 23.64 -13.27 -16.34
C GLY A 139 24.95 -14.00 -16.56
N TRP A 140 25.75 -14.09 -15.50
CA TRP A 140 26.98 -14.85 -15.50
C TRP A 140 26.94 -15.90 -14.37
N ASN A 141 26.91 -17.16 -14.75
CA ASN A 141 26.95 -18.30 -13.85
C ASN A 141 28.43 -18.58 -13.47
N LEU A 142 28.94 -17.77 -12.55
CA LEU A 142 30.33 -17.82 -12.07
C LEU A 142 30.71 -19.19 -11.52
N HIS A 143 29.77 -19.90 -10.91
CA HIS A 143 30.00 -21.25 -10.35
C HIS A 143 30.40 -22.29 -11.41
N ASN A 144 30.14 -22.02 -12.69
CA ASN A 144 30.56 -22.87 -13.80
C ASN A 144 31.97 -22.52 -14.35
N GLU A 145 32.58 -21.45 -13.83
CA GLU A 145 33.96 -21.12 -14.17
C GLU A 145 34.98 -21.96 -13.39
N LYS A 146 36.07 -22.32 -14.03
CA LYS A 146 37.08 -23.22 -13.44
C LYS A 146 37.63 -22.71 -12.11
N PHE A 147 37.82 -21.38 -11.97
CA PHE A 147 38.38 -20.77 -10.76
C PHE A 147 37.41 -20.79 -9.56
N ILE A 148 36.08 -20.79 -9.78
CA ILE A 148 35.07 -20.94 -8.71
C ILE A 148 34.77 -22.41 -8.46
N LYS A 149 34.64 -23.22 -9.52
CA LYS A 149 34.30 -24.64 -9.42
C LYS A 149 35.29 -25.42 -8.54
N ASN A 150 36.55 -25.01 -8.50
CA ASN A 150 37.58 -25.64 -7.67
C ASN A 150 37.47 -25.32 -6.18
N LEU A 151 36.66 -24.35 -5.77
CA LEU A 151 36.51 -23.92 -4.37
C LEU A 151 35.73 -24.95 -3.51
N GLY A 152 34.95 -25.83 -4.13
CA GLY A 152 34.23 -26.92 -3.46
C GLY A 152 33.11 -26.51 -2.47
N TRP A 153 33.19 -25.35 -1.88
CA TRP A 153 32.17 -24.82 -0.94
C TRP A 153 31.15 -23.89 -1.58
N VAL A 154 31.37 -23.47 -2.83
CA VAL A 154 30.45 -22.67 -3.62
C VAL A 154 29.61 -23.58 -4.50
N ASN A 155 28.31 -23.66 -4.25
CA ASN A 155 27.39 -24.46 -5.06
C ASN A 155 26.82 -23.66 -6.23
N THR A 156 26.35 -22.47 -5.94
CA THR A 156 25.84 -21.53 -6.95
C THR A 156 26.43 -20.15 -6.69
N LEU A 157 26.86 -19.50 -7.75
CA LEU A 157 27.22 -18.09 -7.73
C LEU A 157 26.86 -17.52 -9.10
N ARG A 158 25.85 -16.66 -9.14
CA ARG A 158 25.35 -16.02 -10.34
C ARG A 158 25.29 -14.52 -10.14
N LEU A 159 25.95 -13.79 -11.03
CA LEU A 159 25.77 -12.34 -11.20
C LEU A 159 24.72 -12.11 -12.28
N ARG A 160 23.80 -11.19 -12.05
CA ARG A 160 22.78 -10.80 -13.02
C ARG A 160 22.63 -9.30 -13.07
N GLY A 161 22.33 -8.78 -14.24
CA GLY A 161 21.99 -7.38 -14.46
C GLY A 161 20.87 -7.27 -15.48
N SER A 162 20.01 -6.30 -15.32
CA SER A 162 18.94 -6.04 -16.29
C SER A 162 18.65 -4.54 -16.39
N TYR A 163 18.26 -4.14 -17.58
CA TYR A 163 17.74 -2.81 -17.83
C TYR A 163 16.51 -2.92 -18.71
N GLY A 164 15.48 -2.17 -18.37
CA GLY A 164 14.22 -2.27 -19.11
C GLY A 164 13.32 -1.07 -18.93
N TYR A 165 12.25 -1.10 -19.69
CA TYR A 165 11.28 -0.05 -19.83
C TYR A 165 9.89 -0.66 -19.74
N THR A 166 9.14 -0.36 -18.69
CA THR A 166 7.83 -0.93 -18.42
C THR A 166 6.78 0.15 -18.32
N GLY A 167 5.55 -0.16 -18.73
CA GLY A 167 4.41 0.72 -18.56
C GLY A 167 3.43 0.23 -17.52
N SER A 168 2.72 1.15 -16.90
CA SER A 168 1.64 0.84 -15.97
C SER A 168 0.40 1.71 -16.21
N VAL A 169 -0.76 1.14 -15.82
CA VAL A 169 -2.06 1.80 -15.84
C VAL A 169 -2.55 1.86 -14.40
N LYS A 170 -2.47 3.03 -13.76
CA LYS A 170 -2.90 3.20 -12.36
C LYS A 170 -4.15 4.06 -12.22
N PHE A 171 -5.04 4.04 -13.20
CA PHE A 171 -6.28 4.80 -13.17
C PHE A 171 -7.47 3.99 -13.68
N ALA A 172 -8.67 4.42 -13.31
CA ALA A 172 -9.92 3.76 -13.68
C ALA A 172 -10.19 3.86 -15.18
N SER A 173 -11.14 3.08 -15.68
CA SER A 173 -11.64 3.19 -17.05
C SER A 173 -12.32 4.54 -17.28
N ASN A 174 -12.47 4.92 -18.54
CA ASN A 174 -13.17 6.13 -18.99
C ASN A 174 -12.52 7.47 -18.58
N GLN A 175 -11.28 7.48 -18.11
CA GLN A 175 -10.59 8.72 -17.71
C GLN A 175 -10.03 9.52 -18.89
N ALA A 176 -9.91 8.90 -20.05
CA ALA A 176 -9.45 9.56 -21.27
C ALA A 176 -10.61 10.08 -22.15
N VAL A 177 -11.86 9.90 -21.71
CA VAL A 177 -13.06 10.31 -22.43
C VAL A 177 -13.88 11.28 -21.58
N THR A 178 -14.61 12.20 -22.24
CA THR A 178 -15.54 13.08 -21.53
C THR A 178 -16.69 12.26 -20.98
N THR A 179 -16.94 12.41 -19.68
CA THR A 179 -18.06 11.78 -18.98
C THR A 179 -19.09 12.82 -18.58
N TYR A 180 -20.36 12.44 -18.63
CA TYR A 180 -21.49 13.31 -18.32
C TYR A 180 -22.32 12.72 -17.18
N LYS A 181 -22.89 13.60 -16.36
CA LYS A 181 -23.90 13.27 -15.36
C LYS A 181 -25.21 13.92 -15.73
N TYR A 182 -26.28 13.15 -15.78
CA TYR A 182 -27.62 13.69 -15.89
C TYR A 182 -27.99 14.40 -14.58
N ASN A 183 -28.60 15.57 -14.71
CA ASN A 183 -29.03 16.35 -13.57
C ASN A 183 -30.50 16.68 -13.69
N ASN A 184 -31.32 16.10 -12.84
CA ASN A 184 -32.77 16.29 -12.83
C ASN A 184 -33.19 17.71 -12.40
N ASN A 185 -32.27 18.49 -11.81
CA ASN A 185 -32.54 19.87 -11.41
C ASN A 185 -32.41 20.87 -12.58
N TYR A 186 -31.83 20.43 -13.71
CA TYR A 186 -31.73 21.22 -14.92
C TYR A 186 -32.67 20.65 -15.99
N LEU A 187 -33.94 21.08 -15.92
CA LEU A 187 -34.90 20.80 -16.97
C LEU A 187 -34.68 21.84 -18.08
N GLY A 188 -33.94 21.46 -19.11
CA GLY A 188 -33.87 22.26 -20.34
C GLY A 188 -35.15 22.12 -21.16
N TYR A 189 -35.28 22.95 -22.22
CA TYR A 189 -36.43 22.92 -23.15
C TYR A 189 -36.72 21.54 -23.75
N THR A 190 -35.72 20.67 -23.76
CA THR A 190 -35.76 19.30 -24.33
C THR A 190 -35.76 18.16 -23.27
N GLY A 191 -35.87 18.47 -21.97
CA GLY A 191 -35.87 17.45 -20.90
C GLY A 191 -34.70 17.56 -19.92
N VAL A 192 -34.21 16.44 -19.44
CA VAL A 192 -33.15 16.37 -18.43
C VAL A 192 -31.81 16.87 -18.99
N GLY A 193 -31.21 17.81 -18.32
CA GLY A 193 -29.88 18.31 -18.68
C GLY A 193 -28.73 17.37 -18.33
N ALA A 194 -27.64 17.43 -19.09
CA ALA A 194 -26.42 16.72 -18.82
C ALA A 194 -25.26 17.69 -18.56
N VAL A 195 -24.50 17.45 -17.50
CA VAL A 195 -23.35 18.28 -17.11
C VAL A 195 -22.07 17.43 -17.27
N PRO A 196 -21.01 17.98 -17.91
CA PRO A 196 -19.74 17.26 -17.97
C PRO A 196 -19.13 17.08 -16.57
N MET A 197 -18.69 15.87 -16.26
CA MET A 197 -18.02 15.54 -14.98
C MET A 197 -16.51 15.56 -15.12
N ALA A 198 -16.00 15.08 -16.24
CA ALA A 198 -14.59 15.06 -16.55
C ALA A 198 -14.37 15.36 -18.03
N MET A 199 -13.31 16.08 -18.32
CA MET A 199 -12.90 16.38 -19.69
C MET A 199 -12.03 15.27 -20.25
N ALA A 200 -12.20 14.99 -21.54
CA ALA A 200 -11.34 14.06 -22.27
C ALA A 200 -9.89 14.58 -22.33
N ASN A 201 -8.95 13.66 -22.23
CA ASN A 201 -7.57 13.90 -22.64
C ASN A 201 -7.15 12.86 -23.68
N PRO A 202 -7.21 13.21 -24.98
CA PRO A 202 -6.83 12.29 -26.07
C PRO A 202 -5.34 11.97 -26.06
N ASP A 203 -4.50 12.76 -25.38
CA ASP A 203 -3.07 12.59 -25.26
C ASP A 203 -2.64 11.85 -23.98
N LEU A 204 -3.61 11.37 -23.20
CA LEU A 204 -3.33 10.58 -22.00
C LEU A 204 -2.57 9.28 -22.37
N LYS A 205 -1.32 9.19 -21.92
CA LYS A 205 -0.39 8.11 -22.27
C LYS A 205 -0.01 7.24 -21.08
N TRP A 206 0.69 6.16 -21.37
CA TRP A 206 1.22 5.24 -20.38
C TRP A 206 2.21 5.92 -19.44
N GLN A 207 2.02 5.72 -18.14
CA GLN A 207 3.05 6.00 -17.16
C GLN A 207 4.16 4.96 -17.35
N THR A 208 5.39 5.42 -17.48
CA THR A 208 6.52 4.56 -17.82
C THR A 208 7.57 4.56 -16.72
N THR A 209 8.15 3.39 -16.48
CA THR A 209 9.22 3.21 -15.50
C THR A 209 10.43 2.58 -16.18
N LYS A 210 11.54 3.29 -16.15
CA LYS A 210 12.87 2.77 -16.50
C LYS A 210 13.43 2.07 -15.29
N LYS A 211 13.83 0.82 -15.45
CA LYS A 211 14.31 -0.03 -14.35
C LYS A 211 15.72 -0.52 -14.65
N PHE A 212 16.63 -0.30 -13.74
CA PHE A 212 17.93 -0.92 -13.69
C PHE A 212 18.01 -1.81 -12.45
N ASN A 213 18.47 -3.04 -12.62
CA ASN A 213 18.69 -3.96 -11.53
C ASN A 213 20.02 -4.67 -11.72
N ILE A 214 20.79 -4.84 -10.63
CA ILE A 214 21.96 -5.69 -10.56
C ILE A 214 21.86 -6.54 -9.30
N GLY A 215 22.13 -7.84 -9.42
CA GLY A 215 21.96 -8.74 -8.30
C GLY A 215 22.91 -9.93 -8.34
N ILE A 216 23.09 -10.50 -7.16
CA ILE A 216 23.88 -11.72 -6.92
C ILE A 216 22.95 -12.76 -6.29
N THR A 217 22.98 -13.96 -6.86
CA THR A 217 22.36 -15.16 -6.28
C THR A 217 23.46 -16.15 -5.97
N SER A 218 23.53 -16.60 -4.73
CA SER A 218 24.56 -17.51 -4.31
C SER A 218 24.07 -18.59 -3.35
N SER A 219 24.66 -19.77 -3.44
CA SER A 219 24.50 -20.83 -2.47
C SER A 219 25.84 -21.46 -2.12
N PHE A 220 26.00 -21.82 -0.85
CA PHE A 220 27.25 -22.27 -0.26
C PHE A 220 27.05 -23.49 0.62
N LEU A 221 28.14 -24.24 0.84
CA LEU A 221 28.23 -25.33 1.81
C LEU A 221 27.20 -26.47 1.59
N GLY A 222 27.00 -26.87 0.33
CA GLY A 222 26.00 -27.89 -0.02
C GLY A 222 24.58 -27.35 0.16
N ASP A 223 24.34 -26.11 -0.31
CA ASP A 223 23.07 -25.37 -0.25
C ASP A 223 22.57 -25.10 1.19
N ARG A 224 23.48 -25.14 2.17
CA ARG A 224 23.15 -24.81 3.56
C ARG A 224 23.01 -23.32 3.81
N LEU A 225 23.63 -22.48 2.98
CA LEU A 225 23.52 -21.03 3.05
C LEU A 225 23.18 -20.49 1.65
N ASN A 226 22.05 -19.84 1.53
CA ASN A 226 21.61 -19.15 0.32
C ASN A 226 21.55 -17.65 0.57
N VAL A 227 22.13 -16.86 -0.34
CA VAL A 227 22.20 -15.40 -0.25
C VAL A 227 21.77 -14.82 -1.58
N ASN A 228 20.78 -13.96 -1.54
CA ASN A 228 20.40 -13.12 -2.66
C ASN A 228 20.57 -11.67 -2.24
N PHE A 229 21.12 -10.87 -3.14
CA PHE A 229 21.30 -9.44 -2.95
C PHE A 229 21.01 -8.74 -4.27
N ASP A 230 20.15 -7.71 -4.22
CA ASP A 230 19.75 -6.94 -5.38
C ASP A 230 19.84 -5.44 -5.06
N TYR A 231 20.39 -4.69 -6.00
CA TYR A 231 20.29 -3.24 -6.06
C TYR A 231 19.43 -2.85 -7.25
N TYR A 232 18.49 -1.94 -7.06
CA TYR A 232 17.67 -1.41 -8.13
C TYR A 232 17.63 0.11 -8.15
N ASN A 233 17.45 0.64 -9.35
CA ASN A 233 17.13 2.04 -9.60
C ASN A 233 15.94 2.10 -10.56
N GLU A 234 14.88 2.77 -10.16
CA GLU A 234 13.65 2.92 -10.93
C GLU A 234 13.34 4.40 -11.12
N LYS A 235 13.23 4.84 -12.36
CA LYS A 235 12.78 6.19 -12.70
C LYS A 235 11.43 6.12 -13.38
N THR A 236 10.39 6.58 -12.68
CA THR A 236 9.04 6.69 -13.22
C THR A 236 8.83 8.10 -13.77
N VAL A 237 8.35 8.17 -14.99
CA VAL A 237 8.02 9.42 -15.70
C VAL A 237 6.59 9.34 -16.23
N ASP A 238 6.08 10.49 -16.65
CA ASP A 238 4.72 10.61 -17.20
C ASP A 238 3.66 10.08 -16.20
N MET A 239 3.84 10.37 -14.91
CA MET A 239 2.88 9.98 -13.88
C MET A 239 1.55 10.66 -14.13
N VAL A 240 0.45 9.88 -14.04
CA VAL A 240 -0.90 10.40 -14.25
C VAL A 240 -1.42 11.01 -12.96
N VAL A 241 -1.81 12.27 -13.05
CA VAL A 241 -2.36 13.05 -11.93
C VAL A 241 -3.62 13.80 -12.36
N ASP A 242 -4.48 14.11 -11.39
CA ASP A 242 -5.65 14.97 -11.61
C ASP A 242 -5.24 16.44 -11.61
N CYS A 243 -5.60 17.13 -12.68
CA CYS A 243 -5.40 18.57 -12.84
C CYS A 243 -6.73 19.28 -12.65
N SER A 244 -6.81 20.20 -11.70
CA SER A 244 -8.00 21.02 -11.50
C SER A 244 -8.19 21.96 -12.67
N LEU A 245 -9.42 22.04 -13.16
CA LEU A 245 -9.83 22.95 -14.22
C LEU A 245 -10.53 24.18 -13.62
N PRO A 246 -10.44 25.34 -14.29
CA PRO A 246 -11.23 26.49 -13.89
C PRO A 246 -12.73 26.22 -14.02
N PRO A 247 -13.58 26.77 -13.13
CA PRO A 247 -15.05 26.55 -13.18
C PRO A 247 -15.70 26.85 -14.54
N SER A 248 -15.12 27.75 -15.31
CA SER A 248 -15.56 28.09 -16.65
C SER A 248 -15.45 26.96 -17.68
N SER A 249 -14.66 25.92 -17.40
CA SER A 249 -14.52 24.74 -18.28
C SER A 249 -15.73 23.79 -18.19
N GLY A 250 -16.57 23.92 -17.16
CA GLY A 250 -17.70 23.05 -16.92
C GLY A 250 -17.35 21.68 -16.32
N ALA A 251 -16.06 21.39 -16.14
CA ALA A 251 -15.59 20.17 -15.48
C ALA A 251 -14.62 20.52 -14.35
N THR A 252 -14.51 19.65 -13.34
CA THR A 252 -13.68 19.90 -12.15
C THR A 252 -12.24 19.51 -12.36
N THR A 253 -11.99 18.44 -13.12
CA THR A 253 -10.66 17.86 -13.31
C THR A 253 -10.45 17.29 -14.71
N VAL A 254 -9.19 17.22 -15.12
CA VAL A 254 -8.69 16.46 -16.26
C VAL A 254 -7.47 15.66 -15.82
N LYS A 255 -7.26 14.46 -16.39
CA LYS A 255 -6.05 13.70 -16.13
C LYS A 255 -4.95 14.04 -17.12
N GLU A 256 -3.76 14.27 -16.58
CA GLU A 256 -2.56 14.60 -17.36
C GLU A 256 -1.36 13.77 -16.92
N ASN A 257 -0.43 13.55 -17.85
CA ASN A 257 0.84 12.87 -17.60
C ASN A 257 1.90 13.88 -17.18
N ILE A 258 1.95 14.18 -15.88
CA ILE A 258 2.85 15.19 -15.36
C ILE A 258 3.46 14.67 -14.05
N GLY A 259 4.77 14.74 -13.98
CA GLY A 259 5.49 14.34 -12.79
C GLY A 259 6.47 13.21 -13.04
N SER A 260 7.45 13.15 -12.19
CA SER A 260 8.42 12.06 -12.19
C SER A 260 8.98 11.84 -10.80
N GLN A 261 9.34 10.58 -10.54
CA GLN A 261 10.00 10.17 -9.31
C GLN A 261 11.11 9.17 -9.59
N THR A 262 12.07 9.11 -8.70
CA THR A 262 13.15 8.12 -8.71
C THR A 262 13.11 7.32 -7.42
N SER A 263 13.15 6.00 -7.53
CA SER A 263 13.26 5.08 -6.39
C SER A 263 14.56 4.29 -6.50
N ASN A 264 15.33 4.27 -5.43
CA ASN A 264 16.53 3.45 -5.31
C ASN A 264 16.35 2.51 -4.13
N GLY A 265 16.81 1.28 -4.26
CA GLY A 265 16.69 0.34 -3.16
C GLY A 265 17.70 -0.78 -3.22
N VAL A 266 17.85 -1.40 -2.06
CA VAL A 266 18.65 -2.60 -1.83
C VAL A 266 17.76 -3.64 -1.17
N GLU A 267 17.74 -4.83 -1.75
CA GLU A 267 17.03 -5.98 -1.21
C GLU A 267 18.01 -7.10 -0.90
N PHE A 268 17.81 -7.77 0.22
CA PHE A 268 18.56 -8.97 0.52
C PHE A 268 17.67 -10.07 1.07
N SER A 269 18.04 -11.30 0.77
CA SER A 269 17.42 -12.50 1.30
C SER A 269 18.51 -13.49 1.69
N LEU A 270 18.48 -13.91 2.94
CA LEU A 270 19.37 -14.89 3.52
C LEU A 270 18.54 -16.09 3.96
N TRP A 271 18.93 -17.28 3.57
CA TRP A 271 18.35 -18.51 4.08
C TRP A 271 19.49 -19.43 4.51
N GLY A 272 19.38 -19.97 5.71
CA GLY A 272 20.41 -20.84 6.27
C GLY A 272 19.84 -22.04 7.00
N LYS A 273 20.41 -23.20 6.71
CA LYS A 273 20.22 -24.42 7.49
C LYS A 273 21.30 -24.48 8.57
N ILE A 274 20.98 -23.91 9.74
CA ILE A 274 21.93 -23.73 10.86
C ILE A 274 22.27 -25.08 11.47
N ILE A 275 21.25 -25.89 11.76
CA ILE A 275 21.40 -27.25 12.28
C ILE A 275 20.79 -28.21 11.27
N ASN A 276 21.54 -29.23 10.91
CA ASN A 276 21.10 -30.34 10.06
C ASN A 276 21.60 -31.64 10.66
N HIS A 277 20.86 -32.21 11.59
CA HIS A 277 21.17 -33.44 12.28
C HIS A 277 19.97 -34.39 12.24
N LYS A 278 20.16 -35.69 12.42
CA LYS A 278 19.12 -36.73 12.31
C LYS A 278 17.81 -36.36 13.05
N ASN A 279 17.91 -35.80 14.25
CA ASN A 279 16.75 -35.46 15.08
C ASN A 279 16.46 -33.96 15.16
N TRP A 280 17.37 -33.12 14.70
CA TRP A 280 17.28 -31.66 14.79
C TRP A 280 17.52 -31.02 13.45
N GLU A 281 16.60 -30.14 13.06
CA GLU A 281 16.77 -29.27 11.90
C GLU A 281 16.37 -27.86 12.30
N TRP A 282 17.27 -26.91 12.05
CA TRP A 282 16.95 -25.51 12.28
C TRP A 282 17.27 -24.71 11.04
N ASN A 283 16.24 -24.13 10.47
CA ASN A 283 16.31 -23.26 9.32
C ASN A 283 15.97 -21.82 9.75
N LEU A 284 16.75 -20.87 9.27
CA LEU A 284 16.55 -19.44 9.48
C LEU A 284 16.45 -18.75 8.13
N SER A 285 15.45 -17.89 7.95
CA SER A 285 15.33 -17.02 6.79
C SER A 285 15.22 -15.56 7.24
N VAL A 286 15.94 -14.66 6.58
CA VAL A 286 15.94 -13.24 6.85
C VAL A 286 15.82 -12.50 5.53
N ASN A 287 14.84 -11.60 5.41
CA ASN A 287 14.67 -10.74 4.24
C ASN A 287 14.70 -9.28 4.70
N GLY A 288 15.28 -8.42 3.90
CA GLY A 288 15.32 -6.99 4.18
C GLY A 288 15.26 -6.14 2.92
N LEU A 289 14.66 -5.00 3.07
CA LEU A 289 14.51 -3.97 2.05
C LEU A 289 14.90 -2.62 2.64
N HIS A 290 15.78 -1.92 1.94
CA HIS A 290 15.99 -0.48 2.07
C HIS A 290 15.58 0.18 0.77
N SER A 291 14.72 1.20 0.83
CA SER A 291 14.34 1.97 -0.37
C SER A 291 14.15 3.45 -0.04
N THR A 292 14.52 4.29 -0.98
CA THR A 292 14.27 5.73 -0.96
C THR A 292 13.59 6.14 -2.25
N THR A 293 12.54 6.94 -2.14
CA THR A 293 11.85 7.51 -3.29
C THR A 293 11.91 9.03 -3.19
N THR A 294 12.29 9.68 -4.28
CA THR A 294 12.38 11.14 -4.38
C THR A 294 11.53 11.63 -5.53
N ILE A 295 10.74 12.66 -5.30
CA ILE A 295 9.98 13.37 -6.32
C ILE A 295 10.95 14.26 -7.09
N ASN A 296 11.12 13.98 -8.39
CA ASN A 296 12.03 14.77 -9.23
C ASN A 296 11.32 16.00 -9.81
N LYS A 297 10.04 15.85 -10.16
CA LYS A 297 9.24 16.92 -10.75
C LYS A 297 7.78 16.76 -10.36
N ILE A 298 7.18 17.85 -9.89
CA ILE A 298 5.75 17.96 -9.68
C ILE A 298 5.11 18.81 -10.79
N SER A 299 3.83 18.56 -11.04
CA SER A 299 3.03 19.37 -11.95
C SER A 299 2.51 20.62 -11.25
N GLU A 300 2.12 21.63 -12.04
CA GLU A 300 1.37 22.77 -11.53
C GLU A 300 0.06 22.35 -10.83
N ALA A 301 -0.52 21.22 -11.26
CA ALA A 301 -1.68 20.65 -10.61
C ALA A 301 -1.38 20.11 -9.20
N LEU A 302 -0.27 19.39 -9.01
CA LEU A 302 0.15 18.97 -7.67
C LEU A 302 0.53 20.15 -6.77
N LYS A 303 1.09 21.21 -7.33
CA LYS A 303 1.29 22.47 -6.60
C LYS A 303 -0.05 23.04 -6.12
N ARG A 304 -1.08 23.06 -6.99
CA ARG A 304 -2.43 23.47 -6.61
C ARG A 304 -3.07 22.56 -5.56
N VAL A 305 -2.84 21.25 -5.62
CA VAL A 305 -3.28 20.31 -4.56
C VAL A 305 -2.62 20.68 -3.24
N ASN A 306 -1.32 20.96 -3.24
CA ASN A 306 -0.62 21.43 -2.04
C ASN A 306 -1.23 22.75 -1.52
N GLU A 307 -1.52 23.70 -2.41
CA GLU A 307 -2.18 24.96 -2.07
C GLU A 307 -3.60 24.75 -1.54
N GLN A 308 -4.39 23.87 -2.14
CA GLN A 308 -5.72 23.49 -1.67
C GLN A 308 -5.67 22.84 -0.30
N ASN A 309 -4.74 21.92 -0.09
CA ASN A 309 -4.52 21.30 1.22
C ASN A 309 -4.11 22.35 2.28
N ALA A 310 -3.30 23.31 1.89
CA ALA A 310 -2.92 24.43 2.75
C ALA A 310 -4.07 25.43 2.99
N THR A 311 -4.89 25.71 1.99
CA THR A 311 -6.00 26.69 2.09
C THR A 311 -7.28 26.09 2.66
N GLY A 312 -7.54 24.81 2.46
CA GLY A 312 -8.70 24.11 3.03
C GLY A 312 -8.72 24.14 4.55
N VAL A 313 -7.54 24.19 5.17
CA VAL A 313 -7.38 24.36 6.62
C VAL A 313 -7.61 25.83 7.06
N LYS A 314 -7.45 26.80 6.16
CA LYS A 314 -7.63 28.23 6.48
C LYS A 314 -9.09 28.73 6.33
N LYS A 315 -9.91 28.13 5.44
CA LYS A 315 -11.20 28.68 5.05
C LYS A 315 -12.37 28.32 5.93
N ASP A 316 -12.29 27.22 6.65
CA ASP A 316 -13.32 26.82 7.59
C ASP A 316 -12.71 26.69 8.99
N SER A 317 -13.04 27.63 9.85
CA SER A 317 -12.86 27.51 11.30
C SER A 317 -13.63 26.30 11.88
N LYS A 318 -14.28 25.51 11.05
CA LYS A 318 -14.79 24.17 11.26
C LYS A 318 -13.96 23.20 10.41
N VAL A 319 -12.67 23.05 10.73
CA VAL A 319 -11.94 21.88 10.24
C VAL A 319 -12.72 20.68 10.74
N SER A 320 -13.40 20.04 9.84
CA SER A 320 -14.07 18.79 10.17
C SER A 320 -13.00 17.88 10.76
N VAL A 321 -13.29 17.24 11.88
CA VAL A 321 -12.47 16.25 12.60
C VAL A 321 -12.09 15.04 11.71
N ALA A 322 -12.30 15.12 10.41
CA ALA A 322 -12.10 14.08 9.42
C ALA A 322 -10.63 13.80 9.08
N ALA A 323 -9.72 14.75 9.26
CA ALA A 323 -8.30 14.48 9.03
C ALA A 323 -7.63 14.03 10.33
N SER A 324 -7.44 12.74 10.49
CA SER A 324 -6.75 12.14 11.64
C SER A 324 -5.21 12.27 11.57
N SER A 325 -4.69 12.83 10.49
CA SER A 325 -3.26 12.97 10.23
C SER A 325 -2.99 14.16 9.30
N PRO A 326 -1.75 14.69 9.25
CA PRO A 326 -1.36 15.72 8.31
C PRO A 326 -1.67 15.32 6.85
N LEU A 327 -2.13 16.26 6.04
CA LEU A 327 -2.38 16.03 4.64
C LEU A 327 -1.06 15.91 3.88
N PHE A 328 -1.02 15.03 2.88
CA PHE A 328 0.16 14.89 2.03
C PHE A 328 0.46 16.16 1.27
N GLN A 329 1.73 16.51 1.21
CA GLN A 329 2.27 17.54 0.34
C GLN A 329 3.34 16.93 -0.56
N TYR A 330 3.39 17.38 -1.80
CA TYR A 330 4.34 16.87 -2.78
C TYR A 330 5.31 17.99 -3.16
N ARG A 331 6.58 17.85 -2.76
CA ARG A 331 7.63 18.83 -3.04
C ARG A 331 8.76 18.18 -3.84
N GLU A 332 9.31 18.91 -4.79
CA GLU A 332 10.48 18.44 -5.56
C GLU A 332 11.68 18.28 -4.63
N GLY A 333 12.42 17.19 -4.81
CA GLY A 333 13.54 16.82 -3.95
C GLY A 333 13.17 16.05 -2.67
N GLU A 334 11.89 15.96 -2.34
CA GLU A 334 11.40 15.32 -1.11
C GLU A 334 10.79 13.94 -1.41
N SER A 335 10.57 13.18 -0.33
CA SER A 335 9.86 11.90 -0.39
C SER A 335 8.35 12.11 -0.59
N PRO A 336 7.67 11.26 -1.39
CA PRO A 336 6.21 11.28 -1.48
C PRO A 336 5.49 10.88 -0.18
N THR A 337 6.22 10.32 0.77
CA THR A 337 5.73 9.87 2.08
C THR A 337 6.25 10.74 3.24
N ALA A 338 6.81 11.90 2.92
CA ALA A 338 7.26 12.88 3.91
C ALA A 338 6.08 13.42 4.73
N ILE A 339 6.28 13.54 6.03
CA ILE A 339 5.31 14.11 6.97
C ILE A 339 5.60 15.59 7.11
N TYR A 340 4.64 16.43 6.76
CA TYR A 340 4.74 17.88 6.91
C TYR A 340 3.95 18.34 8.12
N ALA A 341 4.60 19.07 9.03
CA ALA A 341 4.00 19.63 10.22
C ALA A 341 4.65 20.96 10.57
N VAL A 342 3.97 21.78 11.33
CA VAL A 342 4.57 22.97 11.96
C VAL A 342 5.41 22.50 13.13
N ARG A 343 6.64 23.01 13.23
CA ARG A 343 7.52 22.69 14.36
C ARG A 343 6.99 23.32 15.64
N SER A 344 7.16 22.62 16.76
CA SER A 344 6.75 23.07 18.08
C SER A 344 7.93 23.08 19.04
N ALA A 345 8.02 24.12 19.85
CA ALA A 345 8.94 24.18 20.98
C ALA A 345 8.33 23.53 22.25
N GLY A 346 7.10 22.98 22.15
CA GLY A 346 6.38 22.39 23.26
C GLY A 346 5.35 23.34 23.87
N ILE A 347 4.92 22.98 25.09
CA ILE A 347 3.92 23.75 25.83
C ILE A 347 4.64 24.73 26.75
N ASP A 348 4.25 25.99 26.67
CA ASP A 348 4.78 27.04 27.55
C ASP A 348 4.39 26.77 29.00
N PRO A 349 5.36 26.58 29.92
CA PRO A 349 5.07 26.34 31.33
C PRO A 349 4.33 27.49 32.03
N ALA A 350 4.45 28.70 31.53
CA ALA A 350 3.80 29.86 32.14
C ALA A 350 2.31 29.99 31.76
N THR A 351 1.96 29.61 30.54
CA THR A 351 0.62 29.91 29.97
C THR A 351 -0.19 28.67 29.56
N GLY A 352 0.45 27.47 29.47
CA GLY A 352 -0.19 26.25 28.99
C GLY A 352 -0.50 26.24 27.50
N LYS A 353 0.00 27.23 26.74
CA LYS A 353 -0.19 27.33 25.29
C LYS A 353 0.96 26.68 24.54
N GLU A 354 0.71 26.18 23.35
CA GLU A 354 1.76 25.68 22.46
C GLU A 354 2.56 26.82 21.85
N ILE A 355 3.87 26.68 21.82
CA ILE A 355 4.79 27.58 21.15
C ILE A 355 5.15 26.99 19.80
N PHE A 356 4.75 27.64 18.72
CA PHE A 356 5.10 27.23 17.36
C PHE A 356 6.41 27.86 16.89
N ILE A 357 7.13 27.15 16.04
CA ILE A 357 8.36 27.62 15.39
C ILE A 357 8.04 27.86 13.93
N LYS A 358 8.10 29.13 13.51
CA LYS A 358 7.89 29.51 12.12
C LYS A 358 8.95 28.94 11.19
N ALA A 359 8.71 29.04 9.89
CA ALA A 359 9.67 28.60 8.87
C ALA A 359 11.03 29.34 8.98
N ASP A 360 11.04 30.60 9.39
CA ASP A 360 12.23 31.43 9.63
C ASP A 360 12.94 31.13 10.96
N GLY A 361 12.40 30.23 11.80
CA GLY A 361 12.94 29.86 13.12
C GLY A 361 12.46 30.74 14.28
N SER A 362 11.66 31.77 14.06
CA SER A 362 11.09 32.60 15.13
C SER A 362 9.95 31.87 15.87
N TYR A 363 9.69 32.25 17.12
CA TYR A 363 8.64 31.68 17.95
C TYR A 363 7.35 32.47 17.88
N THR A 364 6.21 31.77 17.97
CA THR A 364 4.88 32.38 17.98
C THR A 364 3.89 31.50 18.73
N TYR A 365 2.82 32.09 19.26
CA TYR A 365 1.65 31.38 19.78
C TYR A 365 0.55 31.21 18.73
N THR A 366 0.73 31.74 17.53
CA THR A 366 -0.27 31.65 16.45
C THR A 366 0.15 30.57 15.47
N TYR A 367 -0.71 29.56 15.30
CA TYR A 367 -0.51 28.51 14.31
C TYR A 367 -0.72 29.05 12.90
N ASP A 368 0.23 28.84 12.01
CA ASP A 368 0.07 29.04 10.57
C ASP A 368 0.56 27.79 9.81
N ILE A 369 -0.34 27.21 9.00
CA ILE A 369 -0.03 26.03 8.20
C ILE A 369 1.07 26.28 7.15
N SER A 370 1.30 27.55 6.78
CA SER A 370 2.38 27.92 5.85
C SER A 370 3.78 27.71 6.43
N ASP A 371 3.90 27.57 7.76
CA ASP A 371 5.15 27.28 8.47
C ASP A 371 5.50 25.78 8.51
N GLN A 372 4.73 24.93 7.79
CA GLN A 372 5.02 23.49 7.73
C GLN A 372 6.34 23.21 7.03
N VAL A 373 7.12 22.33 7.66
CA VAL A 373 8.37 21.77 7.13
C VAL A 373 8.32 20.25 7.14
N SER A 374 9.21 19.60 6.39
CA SER A 374 9.38 18.14 6.46
C SER A 374 9.95 17.76 7.84
N CYS A 375 9.17 16.99 8.60
CA CYS A 375 9.52 16.55 9.97
C CYS A 375 9.94 15.07 10.00
N GLY A 376 9.92 14.40 8.87
CA GLY A 376 10.36 13.02 8.71
C GLY A 376 9.63 12.29 7.61
N ASP A 377 9.89 11.00 7.50
CA ASP A 377 9.33 10.13 6.47
C ASP A 377 8.65 8.92 7.12
N THR A 378 7.48 8.54 6.62
CA THR A 378 6.81 7.30 7.03
C THR A 378 7.48 6.07 6.44
N ASN A 379 8.26 6.22 5.36
CA ASN A 379 9.01 5.13 4.77
C ASN A 379 10.18 4.72 5.70
N PRO A 380 10.23 3.45 6.15
CA PRO A 380 11.32 3.01 7.03
C PRO A 380 12.65 2.92 6.28
N ILE A 381 13.74 3.17 7.01
CA ILE A 381 15.10 2.98 6.46
C ILE A 381 15.34 1.49 6.18
N LEU A 382 14.87 0.60 7.05
CA LEU A 382 14.98 -0.84 6.87
C LEU A 382 13.70 -1.52 7.30
N GLN A 383 13.16 -2.37 6.44
CA GLN A 383 12.01 -3.21 6.75
C GLN A 383 12.19 -4.61 6.19
N GLY A 384 11.53 -5.58 6.82
CA GLY A 384 11.62 -6.95 6.37
C GLY A 384 10.98 -7.94 7.31
N SER A 385 11.38 -9.19 7.16
CA SER A 385 10.91 -10.29 7.98
C SER A 385 12.05 -11.26 8.27
N PHE A 386 11.93 -11.97 9.37
CA PHE A 386 12.72 -13.18 9.60
C PHE A 386 11.81 -14.30 10.09
N SER A 387 12.13 -15.52 9.67
CA SER A 387 11.41 -16.72 10.08
C SER A 387 12.38 -17.78 10.58
N SER A 388 11.97 -18.47 11.63
CA SER A 388 12.69 -19.56 12.24
C SER A 388 11.84 -20.82 12.22
N LEU A 389 12.36 -21.88 11.61
CA LEU A 389 11.74 -23.20 11.61
C LEU A 389 12.65 -24.17 12.34
N LEU A 390 12.25 -24.59 13.52
CA LEU A 390 12.93 -25.57 14.34
C LEU A 390 12.15 -26.89 14.33
N ARG A 391 12.77 -27.95 13.88
CA ARG A 391 12.21 -29.29 13.92
C ARG A 391 13.01 -30.17 14.88
N TYR A 392 12.32 -30.83 15.77
CA TYR A 392 12.84 -31.83 16.64
C TYR A 392 12.01 -33.09 16.54
N ARG A 393 12.56 -34.15 15.90
CA ARG A 393 11.83 -35.38 15.60
C ARG A 393 10.48 -35.07 14.92
N ASP A 394 9.38 -35.38 15.61
CA ASP A 394 8.01 -35.21 15.11
C ASP A 394 7.41 -33.86 15.39
N PHE A 395 8.10 -33.00 16.11
CA PHE A 395 7.67 -31.62 16.41
C PHE A 395 8.32 -30.63 15.45
N SER A 396 7.54 -29.67 15.00
CA SER A 396 8.02 -28.53 14.22
C SER A 396 7.46 -27.24 14.81
N LEU A 397 8.34 -26.30 15.12
CA LEU A 397 8.00 -24.97 15.61
C LEU A 397 8.43 -23.95 14.57
N SER A 398 7.48 -23.21 14.02
CA SER A 398 7.76 -22.06 13.16
C SER A 398 7.38 -20.76 13.87
N ALA A 399 8.23 -19.75 13.76
CA ALA A 399 7.99 -18.42 14.26
C ALA A 399 8.35 -17.40 13.17
N ASN A 400 7.41 -16.49 12.86
CA ASN A 400 7.58 -15.47 11.83
C ASN A 400 7.53 -14.09 12.47
N PHE A 401 8.53 -13.30 12.18
CA PHE A 401 8.69 -11.94 12.67
C PHE A 401 8.71 -10.99 11.50
N SER A 402 8.12 -9.83 11.70
CA SER A 402 8.27 -8.66 10.82
C SER A 402 8.95 -7.54 11.57
N TYR A 403 9.72 -6.75 10.87
CA TYR A 403 10.40 -5.59 11.47
C TYR A 403 10.42 -4.40 10.52
N ARG A 404 10.44 -3.20 11.11
CA ARG A 404 10.69 -1.94 10.42
C ARG A 404 11.42 -0.99 11.36
N PHE A 405 12.39 -0.27 10.82
CA PHE A 405 13.23 0.64 11.59
C PHE A 405 13.50 1.93 10.82
N GLY A 406 13.63 3.03 11.56
CA GLY A 406 14.05 4.33 11.03
C GLY A 406 12.95 5.16 10.37
N GLY A 407 11.71 4.66 10.29
CA GLY A 407 10.55 5.44 9.88
C GLY A 407 10.07 6.38 10.99
N LYS A 408 9.19 7.31 10.61
CA LYS A 408 8.42 8.13 11.53
C LYS A 408 6.93 7.98 11.28
N MET A 409 6.13 8.24 12.30
CA MET A 409 4.68 8.25 12.18
C MET A 409 4.08 9.43 12.91
N TYR A 410 2.96 9.92 12.42
CA TYR A 410 2.13 10.85 13.19
C TYR A 410 1.18 10.04 14.10
N ASN A 411 1.33 10.20 15.42
CA ASN A 411 0.50 9.50 16.40
C ASN A 411 -0.85 10.19 16.55
N SER A 412 -1.76 9.90 15.62
CA SER A 412 -3.11 10.46 15.60
C SER A 412 -3.93 10.07 16.83
N THR A 413 -3.65 8.91 17.44
CA THR A 413 -4.34 8.47 18.66
C THR A 413 -4.00 9.41 19.83
N ARG A 414 -2.73 9.76 19.99
CA ARG A 414 -2.33 10.76 21.02
C ARG A 414 -2.92 12.14 20.75
N ALA A 415 -2.89 12.58 19.48
CA ALA A 415 -3.45 13.87 19.11
C ALA A 415 -4.96 13.95 19.36
N LEU A 416 -5.72 12.89 19.00
CA LEU A 416 -7.18 12.92 19.05
C LEU A 416 -7.77 12.43 20.38
N LYS A 417 -7.12 11.47 21.04
CA LYS A 417 -7.68 10.80 22.24
C LYS A 417 -7.04 11.29 23.55
N VAL A 418 -5.93 12.01 23.48
CA VAL A 418 -5.28 12.58 24.67
C VAL A 418 -5.26 14.11 24.63
N GLU A 419 -4.80 14.71 23.50
CA GLU A 419 -4.76 16.18 23.40
C GLU A 419 -6.16 16.75 23.19
N ASN A 420 -6.85 16.37 22.15
CA ASN A 420 -8.16 16.92 21.74
C ASN A 420 -9.31 16.05 22.24
N ILE A 421 -9.39 15.86 23.56
CA ILE A 421 -10.46 15.08 24.15
C ILE A 421 -11.79 15.83 24.13
N ASP A 422 -12.87 15.04 24.12
CA ASP A 422 -14.19 15.51 24.52
C ASP A 422 -14.42 15.11 25.99
N PRO A 423 -14.42 16.06 26.94
CA PRO A 423 -14.55 15.76 28.35
C PRO A 423 -15.95 15.25 28.74
N GLN A 424 -16.92 15.28 27.84
CA GLN A 424 -18.27 14.73 28.06
C GLN A 424 -18.30 13.21 27.85
N HIS A 425 -17.23 12.59 27.31
CA HIS A 425 -17.11 11.17 27.06
C HIS A 425 -15.96 10.55 27.86
N ASN A 426 -15.89 9.23 27.87
CA ASN A 426 -14.76 8.51 28.48
C ASN A 426 -13.45 8.92 27.81
N CYS A 427 -12.50 9.38 28.61
CA CYS A 427 -11.22 9.90 28.17
C CYS A 427 -10.05 9.05 28.65
N ASP A 428 -8.94 9.13 27.96
CA ASP A 428 -7.65 8.59 28.39
C ASP A 428 -7.19 9.32 29.66
N VAL A 429 -6.70 8.58 30.65
CA VAL A 429 -6.23 9.15 31.92
C VAL A 429 -5.09 10.17 31.73
N ARG A 430 -4.24 9.99 30.71
CA ARG A 430 -3.15 10.91 30.35
C ARG A 430 -3.66 12.31 30.00
N ALA A 431 -4.88 12.40 29.49
CA ALA A 431 -5.53 13.68 29.20
C ALA A 431 -5.68 14.58 30.43
N PHE A 432 -5.62 14.01 31.63
CA PHE A 432 -5.69 14.74 32.90
C PHE A 432 -4.36 14.74 33.65
N THR A 433 -3.64 13.62 33.68
CA THR A 433 -2.42 13.48 34.48
C THR A 433 -1.19 14.09 33.83
N GLU A 434 -1.14 14.12 32.49
CA GLU A 434 0.00 14.62 31.72
C GLU A 434 -0.26 16.00 31.07
N ARG A 435 -1.37 16.64 31.43
CA ARG A 435 -1.79 17.93 30.90
C ARG A 435 -1.31 19.09 31.82
N TRP A 436 -0.97 20.21 31.19
CA TRP A 436 -0.71 21.44 31.92
C TRP A 436 -1.98 21.90 32.67
N SER A 437 -1.85 22.30 33.93
CA SER A 437 -2.96 22.70 34.79
C SER A 437 -2.72 23.98 35.57
N LYS A 438 -1.44 24.37 35.79
CA LYS A 438 -1.08 25.59 36.50
C LYS A 438 0.26 26.12 36.04
N PRO A 439 0.52 27.45 36.19
CA PRO A 439 1.81 28.05 35.87
C PRO A 439 2.97 27.35 36.57
N GLY A 440 4.01 27.02 35.79
CA GLY A 440 5.16 26.24 36.20
C GLY A 440 5.12 24.76 35.86
N ASP A 441 3.97 24.24 35.40
CA ASP A 441 3.88 22.85 34.98
C ASP A 441 4.61 22.63 33.65
N VAL A 442 5.54 21.68 33.64
CA VAL A 442 6.21 21.20 32.42
C VAL A 442 5.51 19.92 31.97
N LYS A 443 4.59 20.04 31.02
CA LYS A 443 3.73 18.94 30.58
C LYS A 443 3.67 18.87 29.04
N PRO A 444 3.46 17.67 28.46
CA PRO A 444 3.43 17.49 27.01
C PRO A 444 2.12 17.93 26.34
N TYR A 445 1.02 18.12 27.10
CA TYR A 445 -0.29 18.45 26.56
C TYR A 445 -0.76 19.83 27.01
N LEU A 446 -1.51 20.52 26.13
CA LEU A 446 -2.09 21.85 26.33
C LEU A 446 -2.97 21.94 27.57
N ASP A 447 -3.17 23.16 28.07
CA ASP A 447 -4.27 23.47 28.99
C ASP A 447 -5.61 23.00 28.38
N ILE A 448 -6.45 22.38 29.20
CA ILE A 448 -7.75 21.86 28.78
C ILE A 448 -8.67 22.93 28.19
N SER A 449 -8.55 24.17 28.65
CA SER A 449 -9.31 25.31 28.11
C SER A 449 -8.92 25.67 26.67
N GLN A 450 -7.75 25.25 26.22
CA GLN A 450 -7.27 25.42 24.85
C GLN A 450 -7.72 24.29 23.92
N THR A 451 -8.27 23.21 24.49
CA THR A 451 -8.80 22.06 23.76
C THR A 451 -10.31 22.20 23.70
N GLY A 452 -10.90 22.49 22.71
CA GLY A 452 -12.35 22.64 22.64
C GLY A 452 -12.73 23.40 21.38
N GLY A 453 -13.17 22.65 20.43
CA GLY A 453 -13.61 23.15 19.15
C GLY A 453 -12.50 23.15 18.11
N ASN A 454 -12.38 22.05 17.41
CA ASN A 454 -11.90 21.91 16.03
C ASN A 454 -10.50 22.45 15.68
N SER A 455 -9.61 22.64 16.62
CA SER A 455 -8.24 23.07 16.34
C SER A 455 -7.29 21.87 16.30
N SER A 456 -7.48 20.97 15.34
CA SER A 456 -6.45 19.98 15.01
C SER A 456 -5.29 20.70 14.34
N VAL A 457 -4.33 21.16 15.13
CA VAL A 457 -3.08 21.69 14.62
C VAL A 457 -2.11 20.54 14.42
N TYR A 458 -1.52 20.44 13.24
CA TYR A 458 -0.56 19.40 12.93
C TYR A 458 0.84 19.89 13.28
N THR A 459 1.31 19.50 14.46
CA THR A 459 2.65 19.83 14.94
C THR A 459 3.52 18.58 15.07
N ASP A 460 4.82 18.77 15.10
CA ASP A 460 5.79 17.68 15.23
C ASP A 460 5.81 17.02 16.62
N ARG A 461 5.07 17.56 17.62
CA ARG A 461 4.91 16.94 18.95
C ARG A 461 4.35 15.52 18.91
N PHE A 462 3.57 15.20 17.88
CA PHE A 462 2.96 13.90 17.69
C PHE A 462 3.67 13.05 16.64
N ILE A 463 4.82 13.52 16.11
CA ILE A 463 5.64 12.74 15.21
C ILE A 463 6.64 11.92 16.00
N GLU A 464 6.50 10.61 15.95
CA GLU A 464 7.30 9.66 16.72
C GLU A 464 8.13 8.77 15.81
N LYS A 465 9.22 8.20 16.33
CA LYS A 465 9.99 7.17 15.64
C LYS A 465 9.14 5.90 15.56
N ASP A 466 9.03 5.32 14.38
CA ASP A 466 8.29 4.10 14.13
C ASP A 466 9.26 2.92 13.92
N ASN A 467 9.87 2.49 15.02
CA ASN A 467 10.66 1.27 15.05
C ASN A 467 9.79 0.15 15.62
N GLU A 468 9.73 -0.96 14.92
CA GLU A 468 8.85 -2.04 15.29
C GLU A 468 9.49 -3.41 15.06
N LEU A 469 9.31 -4.30 16.01
CA LEU A 469 9.52 -5.74 15.91
C LEU A 469 8.24 -6.45 16.33
N TRP A 470 7.71 -7.25 15.44
CA TRP A 470 6.41 -7.90 15.62
C TRP A 470 6.52 -9.41 15.38
N LEU A 471 6.10 -10.22 16.35
CA LEU A 471 5.88 -11.67 16.17
C LEU A 471 4.53 -11.87 15.49
N SER A 472 4.57 -12.01 14.15
CA SER A 472 3.37 -12.09 13.31
C SER A 472 2.63 -13.39 13.52
N SER A 473 3.36 -14.52 13.60
CA SER A 473 2.77 -15.82 13.85
C SER A 473 3.74 -16.78 14.50
N ILE A 474 3.21 -17.67 15.32
CA ILE A 474 3.90 -18.86 15.82
C ILE A 474 3.01 -20.06 15.56
N TYR A 475 3.61 -21.17 15.12
CA TYR A 475 2.89 -22.40 14.81
C TYR A 475 3.68 -23.60 15.28
N LEU A 476 3.07 -24.39 16.14
CA LEU A 476 3.59 -25.66 16.63
C LEU A 476 2.83 -26.80 15.94
N GLN A 477 3.54 -27.68 15.28
CA GLN A 477 2.98 -28.86 14.63
C GLN A 477 3.57 -30.13 15.22
N TYR A 478 2.72 -31.10 15.45
CA TYR A 478 3.09 -32.46 15.84
C TYR A 478 2.66 -33.44 14.75
N ASN A 479 3.62 -34.22 14.26
CA ASN A 479 3.38 -35.28 13.29
C ASN A 479 3.23 -36.60 14.09
N VAL A 480 2.02 -37.15 14.10
CA VAL A 480 1.79 -38.42 14.84
C VAL A 480 2.56 -39.55 14.17
N PRO A 481 3.42 -40.26 14.92
CA PRO A 481 4.28 -41.33 14.34
C PRO A 481 3.48 -42.46 13.72
N ALA A 482 3.94 -43.00 12.60
CA ALA A 482 3.28 -44.05 11.84
C ALA A 482 2.84 -45.29 12.62
N PRO A 483 3.56 -45.76 13.66
CA PRO A 483 3.10 -46.91 14.46
C PRO A 483 1.73 -46.75 15.11
N PHE A 484 1.39 -45.50 15.53
CA PHE A 484 0.09 -45.19 16.12
C PHE A 484 -1.04 -45.09 15.09
N LEU A 485 -0.68 -44.81 13.82
CA LEU A 485 -1.66 -44.58 12.74
C LEU A 485 -2.10 -45.87 12.05
N LYS A 486 -1.25 -46.93 12.11
CA LYS A 486 -1.54 -48.21 11.44
C LYS A 486 -2.85 -48.83 11.88
N SER A 487 -3.16 -48.77 13.19
CA SER A 487 -4.40 -49.32 13.74
C SER A 487 -5.64 -48.54 13.30
N LEU A 488 -5.48 -47.28 12.90
CA LEU A 488 -6.56 -46.38 12.49
C LEU A 488 -6.75 -46.33 10.95
N HIS A 489 -5.97 -47.09 10.18
CA HIS A 489 -5.94 -47.06 8.71
C HIS A 489 -5.67 -45.66 8.14
N VAL A 490 -4.91 -44.87 8.87
CA VAL A 490 -4.53 -43.50 8.50
C VAL A 490 -3.06 -43.48 8.08
N GLN A 491 -2.76 -42.85 6.98
CA GLN A 491 -1.40 -42.71 6.48
C GLN A 491 -0.62 -41.60 7.19
N LYS A 492 -1.24 -40.45 7.40
CA LYS A 492 -0.64 -39.29 8.07
C LYS A 492 -1.65 -38.55 8.92
N LEU A 493 -1.23 -38.09 10.08
CA LEU A 493 -2.01 -37.21 10.97
C LEU A 493 -1.08 -36.13 11.49
N TYR A 494 -1.44 -34.89 11.22
CA TYR A 494 -0.80 -33.70 11.76
C TYR A 494 -1.76 -32.97 12.68
N ILE A 495 -1.27 -32.55 13.84
CA ILE A 495 -1.99 -31.71 14.79
C ILE A 495 -1.19 -30.41 14.89
N GLY A 496 -1.86 -29.29 14.71
CA GLY A 496 -1.25 -27.97 14.73
C GLY A 496 -1.93 -27.02 15.69
N LEU A 497 -1.13 -26.20 16.36
CA LEU A 497 -1.56 -25.07 17.19
C LEU A 497 -0.88 -23.81 16.67
N GLY A 498 -1.68 -22.86 16.23
CA GLY A 498 -1.23 -21.58 15.69
C GLY A 498 -1.73 -20.42 16.51
N MET A 499 -0.92 -19.39 16.65
CA MET A 499 -1.27 -18.12 17.24
C MET A 499 -0.72 -17.00 16.36
N GLU A 500 -1.49 -15.91 16.23
CA GLU A 500 -1.12 -14.73 15.45
C GLU A 500 -1.06 -13.49 16.34
N ASP A 501 -0.25 -12.52 15.94
CA ASP A 501 -0.10 -11.21 16.58
C ASP A 501 0.13 -11.29 18.11
N LEU A 502 1.08 -12.16 18.51
CA LEU A 502 1.33 -12.45 19.92
C LEU A 502 1.89 -11.27 20.68
N PHE A 503 2.92 -10.63 20.12
CA PHE A 503 3.48 -9.42 20.70
C PHE A 503 4.07 -8.49 19.64
N ARG A 504 4.17 -7.24 20.03
CA ARG A 504 4.75 -6.17 19.25
C ARG A 504 5.60 -5.28 20.16
N ILE A 505 6.86 -5.12 19.81
CA ILE A 505 7.78 -4.18 20.44
C ILE A 505 7.86 -2.98 19.52
N THR A 506 7.46 -1.80 20.01
CA THR A 506 7.44 -0.58 19.21
C THR A 506 7.99 0.61 19.99
N SER A 507 8.67 1.52 19.30
CA SER A 507 9.12 2.79 19.88
C SER A 507 7.99 3.81 20.00
N ALA A 508 6.98 3.73 19.13
CA ALA A 508 5.80 4.59 19.19
C ALA A 508 4.74 3.94 20.09
N LYS A 509 4.27 4.69 21.08
CA LYS A 509 3.16 4.24 21.95
C LYS A 509 1.83 4.62 21.33
N TYR A 510 1.28 3.75 20.50
CA TYR A 510 -0.08 3.88 20.02
C TYR A 510 -0.93 2.72 20.51
N GLU A 511 -2.15 3.02 20.91
CA GLU A 511 -3.09 2.04 21.41
C GLU A 511 -3.78 1.32 20.27
N ARG A 512 -3.90 -0.01 20.41
CA ARG A 512 -4.68 -0.84 19.50
C ARG A 512 -6.08 -1.06 20.06
N GLY A 513 -7.06 -1.24 19.18
CA GLY A 513 -8.42 -1.54 19.58
C GLY A 513 -9.22 -0.33 20.08
N THR A 514 -8.81 0.89 19.75
CA THR A 514 -9.54 2.12 20.14
C THR A 514 -10.88 2.28 19.43
N SER A 515 -11.02 1.73 18.22
CA SER A 515 -12.28 1.75 17.45
C SER A 515 -13.01 0.41 17.51
N TYR A 516 -12.27 -0.70 17.62
CA TYR A 516 -12.79 -2.05 17.75
C TYR A 516 -11.89 -2.85 18.70
N PRO A 517 -12.44 -3.66 19.62
CA PRO A 517 -11.63 -4.41 20.57
C PRO A 517 -10.58 -5.29 19.89
N TYR A 518 -9.34 -5.19 20.36
CA TYR A 518 -8.26 -6.03 19.89
C TYR A 518 -8.42 -7.46 20.42
N SER A 519 -8.38 -8.43 19.52
CA SER A 519 -8.44 -9.85 19.86
C SER A 519 -7.21 -10.60 19.36
N ARG A 520 -6.80 -11.63 20.10
CA ARG A 520 -5.82 -12.60 19.66
C ARG A 520 -6.53 -13.86 19.21
N SER A 521 -6.12 -14.40 18.07
CA SER A 521 -6.66 -15.66 17.57
C SER A 521 -5.74 -16.83 17.94
N ILE A 522 -6.34 -17.93 18.37
CA ILE A 522 -5.67 -19.22 18.56
C ILE A 522 -6.37 -20.19 17.64
N ASN A 523 -5.62 -20.80 16.75
CA ASN A 523 -6.11 -21.72 15.73
C ASN A 523 -5.60 -23.13 16.03
N MET A 524 -6.49 -24.10 16.08
CA MET A 524 -6.14 -25.51 16.10
C MET A 524 -6.46 -26.12 14.75
N SER A 525 -5.57 -26.95 14.25
CA SER A 525 -5.76 -27.68 13.00
C SER A 525 -5.42 -29.16 13.16
N ALA A 526 -6.18 -29.98 12.46
CA ALA A 526 -5.87 -31.40 12.30
C ALA A 526 -6.00 -31.75 10.81
N SER A 527 -4.98 -32.41 10.27
CA SER A 527 -4.98 -32.89 8.89
C SER A 527 -4.76 -34.38 8.87
N VAL A 528 -5.69 -35.09 8.25
CA VAL A 528 -5.67 -36.55 8.15
C VAL A 528 -5.56 -36.94 6.69
N THR A 529 -4.64 -37.85 6.39
CA THR A 529 -4.51 -38.48 5.06
C THR A 529 -4.76 -39.98 5.22
N PHE A 530 -5.72 -40.47 4.47
CA PHE A 530 -6.12 -41.89 4.43
C PHE A 530 -5.38 -42.65 3.35
#